data_cfed02fbd5fde0c91db6cdfa64fd0c06
#
_entry.id   cfed02fbd5fde0c91db6cdfa64fd0c06
#
_cell.length_a   1.000
_cell.length_b   1.000
_cell.length_c   1.000
_cell.angle_alpha   90.00
_cell.angle_beta   90.00
_cell.angle_gamma   90.00
#
_symmetry.space_group_name_H-M   'P 1'
#
loop_
_entity.id
_entity.type
_entity.pdbx_description
1 polymer ?
#
loop_
_entity_poly.entity_id
_entity_poly.type
_entity_poly.pdbx_seq_one_letter_code
_entity_poly.pdbx_strand_id
1 'polypeptide(L)'
;MPTPDDRQFSLFQVSPASSTPSSRVTATSSGRRFLHGDATAIFLGMTPLEEHLRQAGIRAPFVVADLLDAQDWTPFEDRYAATGRAPYAPRAMMGLILYGIMHGVSSLRALERLARVDLGCMWVTGGIAPDHANIGRFICLHEQALAQEFFEALTRTVLARTATSTACLAGDGTVIEAACSHYRLLREEAVRTRVSDALTRHQQTPLEQQDETRQQLDRAHACEQVLDARIAARRRHGKRTDTVRVSLTEPEAAMQRQKRGRGFAPAYTPSVLANEARIIVAHAVDPTSETRVVGELIDQSERVEPKTPRELLLDAGYFDDGVINATLARDVSLLCPPRPSTTDKAKGLYHKNLFTYDAEQDVYYCPAGQRLQLISHTRASARSREQSVYACVTCADCPQRIACTRSVRGRRIRRYPEDEARLALQQIMTHPGAQAVFRQRKAMVEPVFSALRQQQGLSRFRRRGLAGVKREFALHALAYNLARAVALSLYHRLWDRLWRCLGLSYLATKEMIAAARV
;
A
#
# COMPACT_ATOMS: atom_id res chain seq x y z
N MET A 1 14.01 38.74 -68.37
CA MET A 1 14.45 37.71 -67.47
C MET A 1 13.33 37.51 -66.47
N PRO A 2 12.64 36.37 -66.48
CA PRO A 2 11.59 36.09 -65.50
C PRO A 2 12.21 35.56 -64.20
N THR A 3 11.67 36.00 -63.04
CA THR A 3 11.97 35.60 -61.71
C THR A 3 11.53 34.13 -61.43
N PRO A 4 12.24 33.34 -60.63
CA PRO A 4 11.89 31.96 -60.37
C PRO A 4 10.66 31.85 -59.48
N ASP A 5 9.77 30.96 -59.87
CA ASP A 5 8.52 30.55 -59.29
C ASP A 5 8.77 29.84 -57.94
N ASP A 6 8.42 30.48 -56.84
CA ASP A 6 8.48 29.94 -55.47
C ASP A 6 7.32 28.96 -55.27
N ARG A 7 7.41 27.75 -55.84
CA ARG A 7 6.55 26.64 -55.48
C ARG A 7 7.14 25.88 -54.29
N GLN A 8 7.06 26.47 -53.13
CA GLN A 8 7.18 25.72 -51.87
C GLN A 8 5.94 24.83 -51.71
N PHE A 9 6.10 23.54 -52.00
CA PHE A 9 5.11 22.55 -51.63
C PHE A 9 5.06 22.46 -50.13
N SER A 10 4.05 23.10 -49.50
CA SER A 10 3.71 22.88 -48.12
C SER A 10 3.18 21.44 -47.97
N LEU A 11 4.03 20.55 -47.50
CA LEU A 11 3.68 19.17 -47.14
C LEU A 11 2.70 19.07 -45.97
N PHE A 12 2.26 20.21 -45.41
CA PHE A 12 1.35 20.30 -44.29
C PHE A 12 0.23 21.32 -44.55
N GLN A 13 -0.54 21.13 -45.58
CA GLN A 13 -1.89 21.70 -45.60
C GLN A 13 -2.77 20.84 -44.70
N VAL A 14 -2.67 21.08 -43.40
CA VAL A 14 -3.71 20.67 -42.48
C VAL A 14 -4.87 21.63 -42.71
N SER A 15 -5.84 21.24 -43.55
CA SER A 15 -7.18 21.82 -43.46
C SER A 15 -7.61 21.76 -42.00
N PRO A 16 -8.15 22.84 -41.44
CA PRO A 16 -8.74 22.77 -40.13
C PRO A 16 -10.07 22.02 -40.22
N ALA A 17 -10.01 20.70 -40.39
CA ALA A 17 -11.12 19.86 -40.07
C ALA A 17 -11.22 19.86 -38.56
N SER A 18 -12.11 20.67 -38.03
CA SER A 18 -12.59 20.67 -36.65
C SER A 18 -13.35 19.37 -36.42
N SER A 19 -12.65 18.25 -36.39
CA SER A 19 -13.13 17.01 -35.82
C SER A 19 -12.50 16.84 -34.43
N THR A 20 -12.93 17.64 -33.48
CA THR A 20 -12.98 17.16 -32.09
C THR A 20 -13.69 15.82 -32.14
N PRO A 21 -13.08 14.74 -31.59
CA PRO A 21 -13.77 13.46 -31.48
C PRO A 21 -15.14 13.73 -30.85
N SER A 22 -16.20 13.15 -31.43
CA SER A 22 -17.58 13.48 -31.08
C SER A 22 -17.86 13.05 -29.65
N SER A 23 -17.56 13.94 -28.70
CA SER A 23 -17.91 13.73 -27.31
C SER A 23 -19.42 13.95 -27.18
N ARG A 24 -20.15 12.89 -26.84
CA ARG A 24 -21.59 12.94 -26.59
C ARG A 24 -21.84 13.34 -25.16
N VAL A 25 -22.74 14.30 -24.96
CA VAL A 25 -23.29 14.60 -23.63
C VAL A 25 -24.48 13.67 -23.42
N THR A 26 -24.37 12.71 -22.49
CA THR A 26 -25.45 11.84 -22.10
C THR A 26 -25.93 12.18 -20.70
N ALA A 27 -27.25 12.08 -20.46
CA ALA A 27 -27.83 12.24 -19.14
C ALA A 27 -27.92 10.87 -18.46
N THR A 28 -27.59 10.83 -17.17
CA THR A 28 -27.85 9.67 -16.31
C THR A 28 -29.33 9.58 -15.94
N SER A 29 -29.74 8.45 -15.36
CA SER A 29 -31.10 8.28 -14.80
C SER A 29 -31.46 9.35 -13.76
N SER A 30 -30.47 9.94 -13.09
CA SER A 30 -30.61 11.06 -12.14
C SER A 30 -30.62 12.46 -12.79
N GLY A 31 -30.66 12.53 -14.13
CA GLY A 31 -30.68 13.81 -14.88
C GLY A 31 -29.34 14.54 -14.97
N ARG A 32 -28.26 14.00 -14.39
CA ARG A 32 -26.92 14.58 -14.50
C ARG A 32 -26.33 14.33 -15.88
N ARG A 33 -25.63 15.31 -16.42
CA ARG A 33 -25.05 15.26 -17.77
C ARG A 33 -23.54 15.12 -17.69
N PHE A 34 -23.00 14.15 -18.44
CA PHE A 34 -21.55 13.92 -18.54
C PHE A 34 -21.07 13.95 -19.99
N LEU A 35 -19.84 14.39 -20.17
CA LEU A 35 -19.13 14.35 -21.42
C LEU A 35 -18.48 12.96 -21.57
N HIS A 36 -19.05 12.12 -22.41
CA HIS A 36 -18.52 10.80 -22.75
C HIS A 36 -17.71 10.89 -24.04
N GLY A 37 -16.57 10.20 -24.07
CA GLY A 37 -15.87 9.93 -25.32
C GLY A 37 -16.45 8.70 -26.03
N ASP A 38 -16.13 8.58 -27.31
CA ASP A 38 -16.52 7.43 -28.13
C ASP A 38 -15.28 6.89 -28.86
N ALA A 39 -14.70 5.81 -28.32
CA ALA A 39 -13.53 5.17 -28.89
C ALA A 39 -13.80 4.58 -30.29
N THR A 40 -15.06 4.19 -30.57
CA THR A 40 -15.43 3.62 -31.88
C THR A 40 -15.49 4.63 -32.99
N ALA A 41 -15.62 5.91 -32.65
CA ALA A 41 -15.58 7.04 -33.60
C ALA A 41 -14.17 7.56 -33.89
N ILE A 42 -13.12 6.93 -33.37
CA ILE A 42 -11.72 7.34 -33.61
C ILE A 42 -11.13 6.52 -34.76
N PHE A 43 -10.56 7.20 -35.74
CA PHE A 43 -9.94 6.61 -36.90
C PHE A 43 -8.49 7.08 -37.05
N LEU A 44 -7.64 6.19 -37.55
CA LEU A 44 -6.26 6.45 -37.98
C LEU A 44 -6.22 6.33 -39.52
N GLY A 45 -6.35 7.47 -40.21
CA GLY A 45 -6.65 7.48 -41.63
C GLY A 45 -8.03 6.85 -41.88
N MET A 46 -8.08 5.75 -42.61
CA MET A 46 -9.31 4.99 -42.89
C MET A 46 -9.59 3.84 -41.94
N THR A 47 -8.65 3.53 -41.05
CA THR A 47 -8.75 2.36 -40.16
C THR A 47 -9.34 2.77 -38.79
N PRO A 48 -10.40 2.11 -38.30
CA PRO A 48 -10.90 2.32 -36.94
C PRO A 48 -9.79 2.04 -35.91
N LEU A 49 -9.77 2.80 -34.81
CA LEU A 49 -8.79 2.64 -33.75
C LEU A 49 -8.81 1.21 -33.16
N GLU A 50 -10.00 0.63 -33.03
CA GLU A 50 -10.15 -0.75 -32.57
C GLU A 50 -9.38 -1.74 -33.44
N GLU A 51 -9.58 -1.65 -34.76
CA GLU A 51 -8.94 -2.53 -35.72
C GLU A 51 -7.43 -2.33 -35.73
N HIS A 52 -6.97 -1.08 -35.69
CA HIS A 52 -5.55 -0.75 -35.62
C HIS A 52 -4.89 -1.38 -34.38
N LEU A 53 -5.49 -1.23 -33.18
CA LEU A 53 -4.96 -1.81 -31.95
C LEU A 53 -4.95 -3.34 -32.00
N ARG A 54 -5.98 -3.98 -32.60
CA ARG A 54 -6.05 -5.43 -32.78
C ARG A 54 -4.97 -5.95 -33.72
N GLN A 55 -4.78 -5.29 -34.86
CA GLN A 55 -3.74 -5.63 -35.85
C GLN A 55 -2.34 -5.47 -35.25
N ALA A 56 -2.11 -4.41 -34.46
CA ALA A 56 -0.86 -4.18 -33.75
C ALA A 56 -0.63 -5.14 -32.57
N GLY A 57 -1.60 -6.02 -32.23
CA GLY A 57 -1.51 -6.94 -31.11
C GLY A 57 -1.60 -6.27 -29.73
N ILE A 58 -2.02 -5.00 -29.67
CA ILE A 58 -2.13 -4.21 -28.45
C ILE A 58 -3.46 -4.55 -27.76
N ARG A 59 -3.42 -5.38 -26.72
CA ARG A 59 -4.62 -5.92 -26.06
C ARG A 59 -4.94 -5.28 -24.70
N ALA A 60 -3.95 -4.71 -24.04
CA ALA A 60 -4.13 -4.12 -22.72
C ALA A 60 -5.30 -3.12 -22.63
N PRO A 61 -5.50 -2.20 -23.62
CA PRO A 61 -6.59 -1.23 -23.57
C PRO A 61 -7.98 -1.88 -23.51
N PHE A 62 -8.18 -3.00 -24.20
CA PHE A 62 -9.46 -3.73 -24.22
C PHE A 62 -9.75 -4.36 -22.85
N VAL A 63 -8.78 -5.04 -22.25
CA VAL A 63 -8.93 -5.66 -20.92
C VAL A 63 -9.18 -4.59 -19.86
N VAL A 64 -8.49 -3.47 -19.92
CA VAL A 64 -8.69 -2.35 -18.98
C VAL A 64 -10.08 -1.73 -19.17
N ALA A 65 -10.51 -1.51 -20.41
CA ALA A 65 -11.85 -1.00 -20.71
C ALA A 65 -12.94 -1.93 -20.14
N ASP A 66 -12.87 -3.23 -20.43
CA ASP A 66 -13.82 -4.24 -19.94
C ASP A 66 -13.92 -4.28 -18.41
N LEU A 67 -12.79 -4.15 -17.71
CA LEU A 67 -12.77 -4.14 -16.24
C LEU A 67 -13.38 -2.86 -15.66
N LEU A 68 -13.18 -1.72 -16.32
CA LEU A 68 -13.77 -0.45 -15.91
C LEU A 68 -15.26 -0.37 -16.24
N ASP A 69 -15.70 -0.95 -17.37
CA ASP A 69 -17.11 -1.01 -17.76
C ASP A 69 -17.94 -1.90 -16.82
N ALA A 70 -17.30 -2.85 -16.15
CA ALA A 70 -17.94 -3.71 -15.15
C ALA A 70 -18.11 -3.03 -13.77
N GLN A 71 -17.68 -1.77 -13.58
CA GLN A 71 -17.80 -1.06 -12.31
C GLN A 71 -19.08 -0.22 -12.25
N ASP A 72 -19.61 -0.04 -11.02
CA ASP A 72 -20.66 0.94 -10.74
C ASP A 72 -20.04 2.34 -10.59
N TRP A 73 -20.44 3.26 -11.46
CA TRP A 73 -19.96 4.65 -11.47
C TRP A 73 -20.89 5.61 -10.73
N THR A 74 -22.07 5.16 -10.29
CA THR A 74 -23.05 5.98 -9.57
C THR A 74 -22.46 6.72 -8.37
N PRO A 75 -21.62 6.10 -7.49
CA PRO A 75 -21.04 6.82 -6.35
C PRO A 75 -20.12 7.98 -6.75
N PHE A 76 -19.54 7.93 -7.94
CA PHE A 76 -18.72 9.01 -8.51
C PHE A 76 -19.60 10.08 -9.15
N GLU A 77 -20.61 9.68 -9.91
CA GLU A 77 -21.54 10.57 -10.61
C GLU A 77 -22.36 11.40 -9.65
N ASP A 78 -22.77 10.86 -8.52
CA ASP A 78 -23.56 11.52 -7.49
C ASP A 78 -22.84 12.69 -6.80
N ARG A 79 -21.54 12.82 -6.95
CA ARG A 79 -20.75 13.94 -6.44
C ARG A 79 -20.88 15.21 -7.28
N TYR A 80 -21.46 15.13 -8.48
CA TYR A 80 -21.61 16.29 -9.38
C TYR A 80 -23.00 16.90 -9.30
N ALA A 81 -23.07 18.23 -9.52
CA ALA A 81 -24.34 18.92 -9.62
C ALA A 81 -25.09 18.54 -10.92
N ALA A 82 -26.41 18.55 -10.86
CA ALA A 82 -27.25 18.28 -12.04
C ALA A 82 -27.23 19.43 -13.07
N THR A 83 -26.80 20.63 -12.67
CA THR A 83 -26.77 21.85 -13.50
C THR A 83 -25.34 22.30 -13.76
N GLY A 84 -25.15 23.13 -14.79
CA GLY A 84 -23.86 23.65 -15.18
C GLY A 84 -23.26 22.95 -16.41
N ARG A 85 -21.96 23.23 -16.67
CA ARG A 85 -21.21 22.58 -17.77
C ARG A 85 -21.02 21.10 -17.44
N ALA A 86 -21.33 20.22 -18.40
CA ALA A 86 -21.12 18.79 -18.25
C ALA A 86 -19.63 18.46 -17.98
N PRO A 87 -19.31 17.81 -16.84
CA PRO A 87 -17.97 17.33 -16.56
C PRO A 87 -17.65 16.09 -17.43
N TYR A 88 -16.37 15.72 -17.49
CA TYR A 88 -15.98 14.45 -18.07
C TYR A 88 -16.53 13.27 -17.25
N ALA A 89 -16.96 12.21 -17.94
CA ALA A 89 -17.48 11.00 -17.29
C ALA A 89 -16.44 10.39 -16.33
N PRO A 90 -16.83 10.06 -15.09
CA PRO A 90 -15.92 9.49 -14.08
C PRO A 90 -15.17 8.25 -14.57
N ARG A 91 -15.85 7.37 -15.30
CA ARG A 91 -15.26 6.17 -15.92
C ARG A 91 -14.07 6.50 -16.83
N ALA A 92 -14.23 7.51 -17.70
CA ALA A 92 -13.18 7.91 -18.64
C ALA A 92 -12.01 8.60 -17.93
N MET A 93 -12.30 9.45 -16.93
CA MET A 93 -11.26 10.09 -16.09
C MET A 93 -10.45 9.07 -15.29
N MET A 94 -11.12 8.07 -14.69
CA MET A 94 -10.46 6.98 -13.98
C MET A 94 -9.62 6.14 -14.93
N GLY A 95 -10.17 5.83 -16.11
CA GLY A 95 -9.46 5.11 -17.17
C GLY A 95 -8.15 5.78 -17.53
N LEU A 96 -8.15 7.10 -17.76
CA LEU A 96 -6.95 7.90 -18.02
C LEU A 96 -5.91 7.75 -16.89
N ILE A 97 -6.34 7.92 -15.64
CA ILE A 97 -5.44 7.92 -14.49
C ILE A 97 -4.80 6.54 -14.30
N LEU A 98 -5.61 5.49 -14.28
CA LEU A 98 -5.13 4.13 -14.02
C LEU A 98 -4.30 3.59 -15.17
N TYR A 99 -4.73 3.82 -16.42
CA TYR A 99 -3.96 3.42 -17.59
C TYR A 99 -2.62 4.14 -17.65
N GLY A 100 -2.59 5.44 -17.35
CA GLY A 100 -1.35 6.20 -17.27
C GLY A 100 -0.40 5.67 -16.20
N ILE A 101 -0.89 5.44 -14.97
CA ILE A 101 -0.05 4.90 -13.89
C ILE A 101 0.47 3.51 -14.26
N MET A 102 -0.34 2.66 -14.90
CA MET A 102 0.07 1.35 -15.39
C MET A 102 1.27 1.42 -16.32
N HIS A 103 1.37 2.51 -17.11
CA HIS A 103 2.48 2.80 -18.03
C HIS A 103 3.56 3.73 -17.42
N GLY A 104 3.61 3.91 -16.11
CA GLY A 104 4.60 4.74 -15.42
C GLY A 104 4.34 6.25 -15.48
N VAL A 105 3.18 6.66 -15.97
CA VAL A 105 2.78 8.07 -16.11
C VAL A 105 1.84 8.45 -14.97
N SER A 106 2.35 9.15 -13.93
CA SER A 106 1.59 9.55 -12.75
C SER A 106 1.52 11.06 -12.49
N SER A 107 2.25 11.89 -13.25
CA SER A 107 2.12 13.35 -13.13
C SER A 107 0.92 13.87 -13.92
N LEU A 108 0.18 14.84 -13.35
CA LEU A 108 -1.05 15.37 -13.97
C LEU A 108 -0.83 15.92 -15.39
N ARG A 109 0.27 16.66 -15.61
CA ARG A 109 0.62 17.17 -16.94
C ARG A 109 1.02 16.08 -17.93
N ALA A 110 1.67 15.01 -17.43
CA ALA A 110 2.01 13.88 -18.29
C ALA A 110 0.76 13.05 -18.64
N LEU A 111 -0.21 12.92 -17.74
CA LEU A 111 -1.52 12.31 -18.01
C LEU A 111 -2.33 13.13 -19.03
N GLU A 112 -2.34 14.45 -18.91
CA GLU A 112 -2.94 15.34 -19.92
C GLU A 112 -2.33 15.11 -21.30
N ARG A 113 -1.00 15.01 -21.39
CA ARG A 113 -0.31 14.71 -22.65
C ARG A 113 -0.65 13.30 -23.16
N LEU A 114 -0.65 12.30 -22.27
CA LEU A 114 -0.94 10.90 -22.61
C LEU A 114 -2.32 10.77 -23.28
N ALA A 115 -3.34 11.44 -22.72
CA ALA A 115 -4.70 11.43 -23.27
C ALA A 115 -4.78 11.88 -24.73
N ARG A 116 -3.83 12.72 -25.19
CA ARG A 116 -3.81 13.29 -26.55
C ARG A 116 -2.95 12.51 -27.53
N VAL A 117 -2.01 11.67 -27.08
CA VAL A 117 -1.00 11.09 -27.97
C VAL A 117 -0.94 9.55 -27.93
N ASP A 118 -1.51 8.91 -26.90
CA ASP A 118 -1.44 7.46 -26.76
C ASP A 118 -2.74 6.80 -27.24
N LEU A 119 -2.62 5.93 -28.23
CA LEU A 119 -3.76 5.27 -28.87
C LEU A 119 -4.50 4.32 -27.92
N GLY A 120 -3.77 3.61 -27.07
CA GLY A 120 -4.39 2.74 -26.06
C GLY A 120 -5.13 3.55 -25.00
N CYS A 121 -4.58 4.69 -24.59
CA CYS A 121 -5.26 5.63 -23.69
C CYS A 121 -6.53 6.20 -24.35
N MET A 122 -6.47 6.58 -25.62
CA MET A 122 -7.65 7.05 -26.38
C MET A 122 -8.74 5.97 -26.42
N TRP A 123 -8.39 4.71 -26.62
CA TRP A 123 -9.35 3.62 -26.54
C TRP A 123 -10.01 3.51 -25.16
N VAL A 124 -9.21 3.49 -24.08
CA VAL A 124 -9.71 3.36 -22.70
C VAL A 124 -10.60 4.53 -22.29
N THR A 125 -10.31 5.73 -22.77
CA THR A 125 -10.99 6.97 -22.38
C THR A 125 -12.09 7.43 -23.34
N GLY A 126 -12.20 6.82 -24.51
CA GLY A 126 -13.06 7.28 -25.60
C GLY A 126 -12.53 8.56 -26.27
N GLY A 127 -11.24 8.89 -26.10
CA GLY A 127 -10.63 10.07 -26.72
C GLY A 127 -10.87 11.39 -25.98
N ILE A 128 -11.33 11.37 -24.72
CA ILE A 128 -11.39 12.60 -23.92
C ILE A 128 -9.98 13.16 -23.66
N ALA A 129 -9.84 14.46 -23.63
CA ALA A 129 -8.56 15.15 -23.42
C ALA A 129 -8.67 16.21 -22.29
N PRO A 130 -8.85 15.79 -21.03
CA PRO A 130 -8.93 16.71 -19.90
C PRO A 130 -7.58 17.39 -19.65
N ASP A 131 -7.60 18.63 -19.19
CA ASP A 131 -6.41 19.32 -18.70
C ASP A 131 -5.98 18.79 -17.33
N HIS A 132 -4.74 19.08 -16.95
CA HIS A 132 -4.16 18.62 -15.69
C HIS A 132 -4.90 19.15 -14.45
N ALA A 133 -5.56 20.32 -14.54
CA ALA A 133 -6.34 20.87 -13.43
C ALA A 133 -7.65 20.07 -13.24
N ASN A 134 -8.31 19.66 -14.33
CA ASN A 134 -9.49 18.80 -14.28
C ASN A 134 -9.14 17.41 -13.69
N ILE A 135 -8.01 16.82 -14.10
CA ILE A 135 -7.53 15.55 -13.54
C ILE A 135 -7.27 15.70 -12.04
N GLY A 136 -6.62 16.80 -11.63
CA GLY A 136 -6.35 17.08 -10.22
C GLY A 136 -7.62 17.24 -9.39
N ARG A 137 -8.61 18.04 -9.88
CA ARG A 137 -9.91 18.22 -9.23
C ARG A 137 -10.68 16.92 -9.10
N PHE A 138 -10.70 16.09 -10.15
CA PHE A 138 -11.34 14.77 -10.13
C PHE A 138 -10.80 13.90 -8.98
N ILE A 139 -9.47 13.78 -8.87
CA ILE A 139 -8.84 12.97 -7.82
C ILE A 139 -9.15 13.51 -6.41
N CYS A 140 -9.24 14.84 -6.25
CA CYS A 140 -9.59 15.44 -4.95
C CYS A 140 -11.08 15.27 -4.62
N LEU A 141 -11.97 15.41 -5.60
CA LEU A 141 -13.41 15.26 -5.42
C LEU A 141 -13.79 13.84 -4.97
N HIS A 142 -13.10 12.83 -5.51
CA HIS A 142 -13.41 11.42 -5.29
C HIS A 142 -12.48 10.73 -4.27
N GLU A 143 -11.89 11.51 -3.36
CA GLU A 143 -10.91 11.03 -2.39
C GLU A 143 -11.34 9.81 -1.60
N GLN A 144 -12.55 9.84 -1.04
CA GLN A 144 -13.08 8.77 -0.19
C GLN A 144 -13.39 7.51 -0.99
N ALA A 145 -14.09 7.65 -2.12
CA ALA A 145 -14.43 6.52 -2.98
C ALA A 145 -13.18 5.82 -3.53
N LEU A 146 -12.14 6.59 -3.90
CA LEU A 146 -10.87 6.07 -4.39
C LEU A 146 -10.07 5.30 -3.36
N ALA A 147 -10.14 5.71 -2.11
CA ALA A 147 -9.29 5.14 -1.07
C ALA A 147 -9.68 3.72 -0.67
N GLN A 148 -10.95 3.36 -0.76
CA GLN A 148 -11.44 2.08 -0.24
C GLN A 148 -12.46 1.40 -1.17
N GLU A 149 -13.64 1.96 -1.33
CA GLU A 149 -14.78 1.31 -2.00
C GLU A 149 -14.47 0.90 -3.44
N PHE A 150 -13.89 1.80 -4.22
CA PHE A 150 -13.54 1.51 -5.61
C PHE A 150 -12.38 0.51 -5.72
N PHE A 151 -11.40 0.56 -4.80
CA PHE A 151 -10.35 -0.43 -4.74
C PHE A 151 -10.92 -1.83 -4.49
N GLU A 152 -11.80 -1.96 -3.52
CA GLU A 152 -12.43 -3.23 -3.16
C GLU A 152 -13.29 -3.78 -4.32
N ALA A 153 -14.11 -2.93 -4.96
CA ALA A 153 -14.96 -3.32 -6.09
C ALA A 153 -14.14 -3.78 -7.32
N LEU A 154 -13.15 -2.98 -7.75
CA LEU A 154 -12.33 -3.33 -8.91
C LEU A 154 -11.48 -4.58 -8.62
N THR A 155 -10.92 -4.70 -7.42
CA THR A 155 -10.14 -5.89 -7.04
C THR A 155 -11.00 -7.15 -7.05
N ARG A 156 -12.24 -7.09 -6.55
CA ARG A 156 -13.21 -8.21 -6.63
C ARG A 156 -13.48 -8.62 -8.08
N THR A 157 -13.67 -7.64 -8.97
CA THR A 157 -13.86 -7.89 -10.40
C THR A 157 -12.61 -8.55 -11.01
N VAL A 158 -11.41 -8.09 -10.65
CA VAL A 158 -10.14 -8.69 -11.12
C VAL A 158 -10.00 -10.14 -10.63
N LEU A 159 -10.27 -10.42 -9.35
CA LEU A 159 -10.21 -11.78 -8.79
C LEU A 159 -11.19 -12.72 -9.51
N ALA A 160 -12.43 -12.27 -9.73
CA ALA A 160 -13.44 -13.04 -10.44
C ALA A 160 -13.03 -13.35 -11.90
N ARG A 161 -12.53 -12.35 -12.63
CA ARG A 161 -12.08 -12.50 -14.03
C ARG A 161 -10.83 -13.35 -14.18
N THR A 162 -9.99 -13.41 -13.16
CA THR A 162 -8.75 -14.21 -13.16
C THR A 162 -8.92 -15.56 -12.48
N ALA A 163 -10.09 -15.85 -11.90
CA ALA A 163 -10.40 -17.08 -11.15
C ALA A 163 -9.31 -17.40 -10.10
N THR A 164 -8.89 -16.39 -9.32
CA THR A 164 -7.85 -16.52 -8.29
C THR A 164 -8.43 -16.39 -6.90
N SER A 165 -7.82 -17.09 -5.94
CA SER A 165 -8.28 -17.19 -4.54
C SER A 165 -7.56 -16.20 -3.63
N THR A 166 -8.20 -15.87 -2.50
CA THR A 166 -7.61 -15.10 -1.38
C THR A 166 -7.32 -16.00 -0.16
N ALA A 167 -7.41 -17.32 -0.30
CA ALA A 167 -7.25 -18.26 0.81
C ALA A 167 -5.85 -18.19 1.46
N CYS A 168 -4.82 -17.92 0.67
CA CYS A 168 -3.44 -17.71 1.15
C CYS A 168 -2.96 -16.33 0.68
N LEU A 169 -2.61 -15.46 1.63
CA LEU A 169 -2.13 -14.11 1.36
C LEU A 169 -0.71 -13.93 1.90
N ALA A 170 0.12 -13.24 1.14
CA ALA A 170 1.45 -12.82 1.58
C ALA A 170 1.48 -11.30 1.81
N GLY A 171 2.01 -10.89 2.95
CA GLY A 171 2.17 -9.49 3.31
C GLY A 171 3.61 -9.02 3.29
N ASP A 172 3.79 -7.77 2.92
CA ASP A 172 5.06 -7.05 3.02
C ASP A 172 4.82 -5.54 3.03
N GLY A 173 5.81 -4.80 3.52
CA GLY A 173 5.84 -3.36 3.52
C GLY A 173 7.10 -2.79 2.86
N THR A 174 7.04 -1.54 2.47
CA THR A 174 8.20 -0.88 1.90
C THR A 174 8.25 0.58 2.28
N VAL A 175 9.46 1.13 2.41
CA VAL A 175 9.67 2.56 2.69
C VAL A 175 9.68 3.32 1.37
N ILE A 176 8.79 4.32 1.22
CA ILE A 176 8.72 5.22 0.06
C ILE A 176 8.88 6.66 0.54
N GLU A 177 9.72 7.42 -0.12
CA GLU A 177 10.01 8.82 0.24
C GLU A 177 8.76 9.69 0.16
N ALA A 178 8.60 10.61 1.10
CA ALA A 178 7.55 11.63 1.11
C ALA A 178 7.82 12.73 0.07
N ALA A 179 6.79 13.50 -0.28
CA ALA A 179 6.92 14.62 -1.20
C ALA A 179 7.72 15.80 -0.62
N CYS A 180 7.80 15.91 0.71
CA CYS A 180 8.53 16.99 1.36
C CYS A 180 10.05 16.90 1.17
N SER A 181 10.71 18.05 1.31
CA SER A 181 12.16 18.13 1.27
C SER A 181 12.80 17.67 2.57
N HIS A 182 13.78 16.78 2.50
CA HIS A 182 14.54 16.35 3.67
C HIS A 182 15.52 17.42 4.20
N TYR A 183 15.76 18.48 3.45
CA TYR A 183 16.58 19.61 3.90
C TYR A 183 15.80 20.64 4.74
N ARG A 184 14.46 20.65 4.66
CA ARG A 184 13.60 21.62 5.36
C ARG A 184 12.89 21.00 6.56
N LEU A 185 13.65 20.25 7.36
CA LEU A 185 13.13 19.62 8.56
C LEU A 185 13.41 20.51 9.78
N LEU A 186 12.39 20.74 10.59
CA LEU A 186 12.44 21.59 11.76
C LEU A 186 12.73 20.76 13.02
N ARG A 187 13.54 21.31 13.92
CA ARG A 187 13.73 20.84 15.29
C ARG A 187 12.70 21.49 16.22
N GLU A 188 12.65 21.04 17.47
CA GLU A 188 11.67 21.49 18.46
C GLU A 188 11.63 23.03 18.58
N GLU A 189 12.74 23.69 18.78
CA GLU A 189 12.82 25.14 18.92
C GLU A 189 12.23 25.87 17.70
N ALA A 190 12.63 25.47 16.49
CA ALA A 190 12.14 26.07 15.26
C ALA A 190 10.62 25.83 15.03
N VAL A 191 10.07 24.72 15.51
CA VAL A 191 8.62 24.46 15.46
C VAL A 191 7.89 25.40 16.43
N ARG A 192 8.37 25.51 17.68
CA ARG A 192 7.79 26.41 18.69
C ARG A 192 7.77 27.86 18.21
N THR A 193 8.88 28.34 17.65
CA THR A 193 8.98 29.69 17.05
C THR A 193 7.96 29.86 15.93
N ARG A 194 7.83 28.86 15.03
CA ARG A 194 6.84 28.92 13.94
C ARG A 194 5.40 28.98 14.40
N VAL A 195 5.05 28.28 15.48
CA VAL A 195 3.72 28.35 16.09
C VAL A 195 3.47 29.75 16.66
N SER A 196 4.42 30.29 17.41
CA SER A 196 4.33 31.65 17.96
C SER A 196 4.19 32.72 16.88
N ASP A 197 5.00 32.65 15.82
CA ASP A 197 4.95 33.57 14.68
C ASP A 197 3.62 33.48 13.93
N ALA A 198 3.10 32.25 13.71
CA ALA A 198 1.83 32.05 13.02
C ALA A 198 0.66 32.57 13.84
N LEU A 199 0.68 32.37 15.17
CA LEU A 199 -0.32 32.88 16.09
C LEU A 199 -0.34 34.42 16.08
N THR A 200 0.82 35.04 16.20
CA THR A 200 0.96 36.52 16.18
C THR A 200 0.45 37.10 14.87
N ARG A 201 0.81 36.49 13.73
CA ARG A 201 0.28 36.93 12.42
C ARG A 201 -1.22 36.80 12.32
N HIS A 202 -1.77 35.68 12.76
CA HIS A 202 -3.21 35.46 12.72
C HIS A 202 -3.98 36.50 13.56
N GLN A 203 -3.45 36.81 14.74
CA GLN A 203 -4.05 37.85 15.63
C GLN A 203 -3.96 39.27 15.05
N GLN A 204 -2.91 39.57 14.28
CA GLN A 204 -2.68 40.88 13.65
C GLN A 204 -3.38 41.04 12.29
N THR A 205 -3.92 39.98 11.71
CA THR A 205 -4.54 39.99 10.38
C THR A 205 -6.01 40.39 10.49
N PRO A 206 -6.53 41.33 9.65
CA PRO A 206 -7.91 41.69 9.58
C PRO A 206 -8.83 40.49 9.30
N LEU A 207 -10.05 40.50 9.84
CA LEU A 207 -11.03 39.39 9.76
C LEU A 207 -11.26 38.92 8.31
N GLU A 208 -11.31 39.81 7.36
CA GLU A 208 -11.53 39.51 5.93
C GLU A 208 -10.39 38.68 5.28
N GLN A 209 -9.19 38.66 5.88
CA GLN A 209 -7.98 37.99 5.36
C GLN A 209 -7.48 36.87 6.27
N GLN A 210 -8.24 36.48 7.28
CA GLN A 210 -7.80 35.51 8.29
C GLN A 210 -7.77 34.08 7.80
N ASP A 211 -8.42 33.70 6.70
CA ASP A 211 -8.48 32.32 6.23
C ASP A 211 -7.11 31.73 5.89
N GLU A 212 -6.23 32.52 5.24
CA GLU A 212 -4.88 32.05 4.91
C GLU A 212 -4.00 31.91 6.15
N THR A 213 -4.06 32.91 7.04
CA THR A 213 -3.28 32.90 8.29
C THR A 213 -3.75 31.81 9.24
N ARG A 214 -5.06 31.51 9.27
CA ARG A 214 -5.64 30.40 10.01
C ARG A 214 -5.11 29.06 9.49
N GLN A 215 -5.10 28.85 8.18
CA GLN A 215 -4.52 27.63 7.59
C GLN A 215 -3.03 27.49 7.90
N GLN A 216 -2.27 28.59 7.95
CA GLN A 216 -0.85 28.57 8.36
C GLN A 216 -0.69 28.17 9.82
N LEU A 217 -1.53 28.70 10.71
CA LEU A 217 -1.56 28.41 12.14
C LEU A 217 -1.94 26.93 12.37
N ASP A 218 -2.98 26.42 11.71
CA ASP A 218 -3.42 25.04 11.81
C ASP A 218 -2.32 24.06 11.38
N ARG A 219 -1.57 24.38 10.31
CA ARG A 219 -0.41 23.60 9.88
C ARG A 219 0.73 23.62 10.91
N ALA A 220 0.98 24.77 11.53
CA ALA A 220 2.02 24.89 12.55
C ALA A 220 1.64 24.07 13.79
N HIS A 221 0.40 24.13 14.24
CA HIS A 221 -0.11 23.33 15.36
C HIS A 221 -0.09 21.82 15.05
N ALA A 222 -0.50 21.40 13.86
CA ALA A 222 -0.41 19.99 13.45
C ALA A 222 1.04 19.48 13.49
N CYS A 223 2.00 20.33 13.06
CA CYS A 223 3.43 20.03 13.14
C CYS A 223 3.90 19.86 14.59
N GLU A 224 3.46 20.76 15.48
CA GLU A 224 3.77 20.74 16.92
C GLU A 224 3.22 19.48 17.59
N GLN A 225 1.96 19.13 17.36
CA GLN A 225 1.32 17.94 17.91
C GLN A 225 2.08 16.64 17.54
N VAL A 226 2.47 16.50 16.26
CA VAL A 226 3.26 15.35 15.81
C VAL A 226 4.65 15.33 16.43
N LEU A 227 5.30 16.49 16.56
CA LEU A 227 6.59 16.63 17.23
C LEU A 227 6.49 16.16 18.69
N ASP A 228 5.52 16.66 19.44
CA ASP A 228 5.31 16.33 20.86
C ASP A 228 5.02 14.84 21.05
N ALA A 229 4.19 14.27 20.21
CA ALA A 229 3.93 12.83 20.22
C ALA A 229 5.19 11.99 19.98
N ARG A 230 6.07 12.41 19.05
CA ARG A 230 7.35 11.74 18.77
C ARG A 230 8.35 11.90 19.93
N ILE A 231 8.42 13.07 20.52
CA ILE A 231 9.26 13.33 21.70
C ILE A 231 8.79 12.48 22.87
N ALA A 232 7.49 12.46 23.17
CA ALA A 232 6.91 11.65 24.23
C ALA A 232 7.14 10.14 24.01
N ALA A 233 7.01 9.65 22.79
CA ALA A 233 7.31 8.27 22.45
C ALA A 233 8.78 7.93 22.67
N ARG A 234 9.71 8.79 22.29
CA ARG A 234 11.15 8.58 22.51
C ARG A 234 11.50 8.60 23.99
N ARG A 235 10.94 9.55 24.77
CA ARG A 235 11.14 9.62 26.24
C ARG A 235 10.70 8.34 26.95
N ARG A 236 9.54 7.79 26.56
CA ARG A 236 9.06 6.49 27.11
C ARG A 236 10.03 5.34 26.89
N HIS A 237 10.80 5.37 25.81
CA HIS A 237 11.80 4.36 25.48
C HIS A 237 13.24 4.74 25.90
N GLY A 238 13.44 5.79 26.68
CA GLY A 238 14.75 6.26 27.12
C GLY A 238 15.69 6.68 25.98
N LYS A 239 15.12 7.09 24.80
CA LYS A 239 15.89 7.49 23.63
C LYS A 239 16.08 9.01 23.60
N ARG A 240 17.17 9.46 22.99
CA ARG A 240 17.44 10.89 22.78
C ARG A 240 16.32 11.57 22.01
N THR A 241 15.95 12.79 22.42
CA THR A 241 14.87 13.59 21.82
C THR A 241 15.37 14.75 20.96
N ASP A 242 16.60 15.20 21.18
CA ASP A 242 17.28 16.29 20.44
C ASP A 242 17.40 16.04 18.92
N THR A 243 17.31 14.79 18.50
CA THR A 243 17.37 14.39 17.09
C THR A 243 16.02 14.34 16.40
N VAL A 244 14.91 14.58 17.13
CA VAL A 244 13.57 14.57 16.53
C VAL A 244 13.44 15.76 15.57
N ARG A 245 12.93 15.45 14.39
CA ARG A 245 12.67 16.45 13.34
C ARG A 245 11.32 16.16 12.70
N VAL A 246 10.67 17.21 12.23
CA VAL A 246 9.38 17.13 11.51
C VAL A 246 9.41 18.06 10.30
N SER A 247 8.62 17.73 9.29
CA SER A 247 8.38 18.61 8.15
C SER A 247 7.16 19.48 8.42
N LEU A 248 7.23 20.77 8.13
CA LEU A 248 6.07 21.65 8.24
C LEU A 248 4.98 21.31 7.21
N THR A 249 5.37 20.78 6.06
CA THR A 249 4.44 20.47 4.97
C THR A 249 3.86 19.05 5.03
N GLU A 250 4.54 18.14 5.73
CA GLU A 250 4.16 16.74 5.93
C GLU A 250 4.61 16.27 7.32
N PRO A 251 3.96 16.74 8.39
CA PRO A 251 4.37 16.40 9.75
C PRO A 251 4.37 14.90 10.03
N GLU A 252 3.43 14.17 9.44
CA GLU A 252 3.25 12.73 9.63
C GLU A 252 4.42 11.90 9.03
N ALA A 253 5.05 12.40 7.97
CA ALA A 253 6.18 11.69 7.34
C ALA A 253 7.31 11.46 8.35
N ALA A 254 7.64 10.19 8.60
CA ALA A 254 8.66 9.83 9.57
C ALA A 254 10.04 9.74 8.92
N MET A 255 11.09 10.09 9.70
CA MET A 255 12.47 9.88 9.26
C MET A 255 12.78 8.38 9.25
N GLN A 256 12.89 7.80 8.07
CA GLN A 256 13.14 6.38 7.89
C GLN A 256 14.41 6.14 7.06
N ARG A 257 15.08 5.02 7.36
CA ARG A 257 16.26 4.59 6.61
C ARG A 257 15.87 4.16 5.20
N GLN A 258 16.51 4.75 4.21
CA GLN A 258 16.32 4.41 2.82
C GLN A 258 17.13 3.18 2.43
N LYS A 259 16.60 2.37 1.50
CA LYS A 259 17.32 1.20 0.96
C LYS A 259 18.59 1.66 0.21
N ARG A 260 19.57 0.78 0.07
CA ARG A 260 20.82 0.98 -0.69
C ARG A 260 21.73 2.10 -0.16
N GLY A 261 21.77 2.32 1.16
CA GLY A 261 22.74 3.27 1.76
C GLY A 261 22.43 4.75 1.56
N ARG A 262 21.23 5.11 1.06
CA ARG A 262 20.81 6.50 0.81
C ARG A 262 20.56 7.35 2.07
N GLY A 263 20.94 6.85 3.26
CA GLY A 263 20.75 7.58 4.52
C GLY A 263 19.31 7.56 5.02
N PHE A 264 18.86 8.64 5.63
CA PHE A 264 17.52 8.81 6.18
C PHE A 264 16.78 9.92 5.44
N ALA A 265 15.51 9.69 5.12
CA ALA A 265 14.61 10.68 4.53
C ALA A 265 13.22 10.60 5.17
N PRO A 266 12.42 11.70 5.12
CA PRO A 266 11.00 11.62 5.44
C PRO A 266 10.32 10.63 4.51
N ALA A 267 9.56 9.71 5.07
CA ALA A 267 8.97 8.61 4.31
C ALA A 267 7.72 8.08 4.98
N TYR A 268 6.97 7.27 4.23
CA TYR A 268 5.85 6.48 4.66
C TYR A 268 6.12 5.00 4.40
N THR A 269 5.40 4.13 5.10
CA THR A 269 5.49 2.67 4.95
C THR A 269 4.17 2.14 4.37
N PRO A 270 4.01 2.13 3.05
CA PRO A 270 2.92 1.39 2.42
C PRO A 270 3.14 -0.12 2.55
N SER A 271 2.05 -0.83 2.85
CA SER A 271 1.99 -2.27 3.03
C SER A 271 0.88 -2.86 2.17
N VAL A 272 1.05 -4.09 1.71
CA VAL A 272 0.06 -4.81 0.89
C VAL A 272 -0.10 -6.24 1.37
N LEU A 273 -1.28 -6.82 1.12
CA LEU A 273 -1.50 -8.24 1.05
C LEU A 273 -1.72 -8.63 -0.41
N ALA A 274 -0.99 -9.63 -0.88
CA ALA A 274 -1.12 -10.15 -2.24
C ALA A 274 -1.36 -11.66 -2.22
N ASN A 275 -2.17 -12.16 -3.17
CA ASN A 275 -2.44 -13.58 -3.35
C ASN A 275 -1.37 -14.28 -4.22
N GLU A 276 -1.50 -15.57 -4.44
CA GLU A 276 -0.59 -16.39 -5.26
C GLU A 276 -0.44 -15.86 -6.70
N ALA A 277 -1.50 -15.28 -7.25
CA ALA A 277 -1.46 -14.63 -8.57
C ALA A 277 -0.83 -13.24 -8.53
N ARG A 278 -0.33 -12.78 -7.38
CA ARG A 278 0.24 -11.45 -7.15
C ARG A 278 -0.75 -10.31 -7.32
N ILE A 279 -2.04 -10.55 -7.12
CA ILE A 279 -3.05 -9.49 -7.09
C ILE A 279 -3.00 -8.87 -5.69
N ILE A 280 -2.94 -7.56 -5.58
CA ILE A 280 -3.04 -6.83 -4.32
C ILE A 280 -4.49 -6.92 -3.85
N VAL A 281 -4.73 -7.64 -2.76
CA VAL A 281 -6.07 -7.83 -2.18
C VAL A 281 -6.36 -6.76 -1.13
N ALA A 282 -5.33 -6.30 -0.42
CA ALA A 282 -5.45 -5.23 0.55
C ALA A 282 -4.21 -4.33 0.54
N HIS A 283 -4.41 -3.07 0.90
CA HIS A 283 -3.33 -2.10 1.03
C HIS A 283 -3.58 -1.12 2.18
N ALA A 284 -2.53 -0.69 2.82
CA ALA A 284 -2.56 0.35 3.86
C ALA A 284 -1.29 1.18 3.83
N VAL A 285 -1.31 2.37 4.46
CA VAL A 285 -0.12 3.19 4.63
C VAL A 285 -0.05 3.69 6.06
N ASP A 286 1.06 3.38 6.74
CA ASP A 286 1.39 3.94 8.05
C ASP A 286 2.65 4.82 7.95
N PRO A 287 2.75 5.91 8.73
CA PRO A 287 3.95 6.75 8.72
C PRO A 287 5.23 6.06 9.20
N THR A 288 5.14 4.99 9.99
CA THR A 288 6.29 4.47 10.74
C THR A 288 6.44 2.95 10.76
N SER A 289 5.34 2.19 10.65
CA SER A 289 5.35 0.76 10.94
C SER A 289 4.37 -0.02 10.06
N GLU A 290 4.87 -1.10 9.50
CA GLU A 290 4.08 -2.07 8.74
C GLU A 290 3.26 -3.01 9.63
N THR A 291 3.67 -3.21 10.91
CA THR A 291 2.99 -4.15 11.81
C THR A 291 1.64 -3.63 12.32
N ARG A 292 1.49 -2.29 12.40
CA ARG A 292 0.27 -1.66 12.92
C ARG A 292 -0.95 -1.80 12.01
N VAL A 293 -0.72 -1.99 10.73
CA VAL A 293 -1.79 -2.02 9.72
C VAL A 293 -2.25 -3.44 9.38
N VAL A 294 -1.68 -4.47 10.00
CA VAL A 294 -2.01 -5.87 9.66
C VAL A 294 -3.49 -6.17 9.88
N GLY A 295 -4.08 -5.72 11.00
CA GLY A 295 -5.51 -5.88 11.25
C GLY A 295 -6.36 -5.20 10.18
N GLU A 296 -6.06 -3.92 9.84
CA GLU A 296 -6.74 -3.17 8.76
C GLU A 296 -6.64 -3.89 7.40
N LEU A 297 -5.48 -4.47 7.10
CA LEU A 297 -5.25 -5.22 5.86
C LEU A 297 -6.08 -6.50 5.78
N ILE A 298 -6.20 -7.25 6.89
CA ILE A 298 -7.06 -8.45 6.95
C ILE A 298 -8.52 -8.03 6.78
N ASP A 299 -8.99 -7.03 7.51
CA ASP A 299 -10.37 -6.53 7.42
C ASP A 299 -10.70 -6.05 5.99
N GLN A 300 -9.76 -5.40 5.29
CA GLN A 300 -9.94 -5.00 3.90
C GLN A 300 -9.99 -6.22 2.96
N SER A 301 -9.17 -7.25 3.19
CA SER A 301 -9.21 -8.46 2.38
C SER A 301 -10.55 -9.20 2.48
N GLU A 302 -11.18 -9.20 3.66
CA GLU A 302 -12.51 -9.77 3.88
C GLU A 302 -13.62 -8.97 3.18
N ARG A 303 -13.48 -7.65 3.06
CA ARG A 303 -14.42 -6.82 2.28
C ARG A 303 -14.28 -7.04 0.77
N VAL A 304 -13.09 -7.36 0.30
CA VAL A 304 -12.85 -7.72 -1.11
C VAL A 304 -13.45 -9.08 -1.45
N GLU A 305 -13.19 -10.09 -0.66
CA GLU A 305 -13.82 -11.42 -0.78
C GLU A 305 -14.34 -11.80 0.60
N PRO A 306 -15.67 -12.01 0.77
CA PRO A 306 -16.28 -12.31 2.07
C PRO A 306 -15.90 -13.72 2.58
N LYS A 307 -14.62 -13.95 2.73
CA LYS A 307 -14.01 -15.14 3.33
C LYS A 307 -12.72 -14.70 4.00
N THR A 308 -12.58 -15.03 5.26
CA THR A 308 -11.33 -14.85 5.99
C THR A 308 -10.21 -15.63 5.30
N PRO A 309 -9.05 -15.03 5.02
CA PRO A 309 -7.91 -15.78 4.51
C PRO A 309 -7.52 -16.88 5.49
N ARG A 310 -7.32 -18.10 5.01
CA ARG A 310 -6.90 -19.21 5.86
C ARG A 310 -5.47 -19.03 6.37
N GLU A 311 -4.60 -18.53 5.51
CA GLU A 311 -3.17 -18.41 5.79
C GLU A 311 -2.66 -17.00 5.46
N LEU A 312 -1.89 -16.44 6.37
CA LEU A 312 -1.20 -15.16 6.20
C LEU A 312 0.31 -15.34 6.37
N LEU A 313 1.06 -15.07 5.31
CA LEU A 313 2.51 -15.24 5.23
C LEU A 313 3.20 -13.88 5.43
N LEU A 314 3.86 -13.69 6.58
CA LEU A 314 4.57 -12.45 6.90
C LEU A 314 6.05 -12.73 7.21
N ASP A 315 6.94 -11.78 6.95
CA ASP A 315 8.36 -11.95 7.26
C ASP A 315 8.66 -11.79 8.77
N ALA A 316 9.90 -12.06 9.17
CA ALA A 316 10.33 -11.94 10.55
C ALA A 316 10.19 -10.51 11.11
N GLY A 317 10.04 -9.49 10.28
CA GLY A 317 9.74 -8.12 10.67
C GLY A 317 8.41 -7.98 11.38
N TYR A 318 7.47 -8.82 11.03
CA TYR A 318 6.12 -8.85 11.59
C TYR A 318 5.96 -9.76 12.81
N PHE A 319 7.02 -10.40 13.29
CA PHE A 319 6.95 -11.23 14.50
C PHE A 319 6.81 -10.34 15.74
N ASP A 320 5.58 -9.88 15.97
CA ASP A 320 5.17 -8.89 16.98
C ASP A 320 3.86 -9.31 17.64
N ASP A 321 3.70 -9.00 18.92
CA ASP A 321 2.50 -9.41 19.70
C ASP A 321 1.22 -8.82 19.11
N GLY A 322 1.26 -7.56 18.65
CA GLY A 322 0.12 -6.91 18.01
C GLY A 322 -0.33 -7.64 16.75
N VAL A 323 0.61 -8.13 15.94
CA VAL A 323 0.31 -8.92 14.73
C VAL A 323 -0.27 -10.28 15.10
N ILE A 324 0.34 -10.98 16.05
CA ILE A 324 -0.14 -12.28 16.52
C ILE A 324 -1.57 -12.17 17.07
N ASN A 325 -1.83 -11.17 17.92
CA ASN A 325 -3.17 -10.94 18.45
C ASN A 325 -4.18 -10.55 17.38
N ALA A 326 -3.77 -9.72 16.39
CA ALA A 326 -4.65 -9.32 15.29
C ALA A 326 -5.08 -10.50 14.41
N THR A 327 -4.17 -11.46 14.17
CA THR A 327 -4.47 -12.68 13.40
C THR A 327 -5.31 -13.68 14.20
N LEU A 328 -4.99 -13.89 15.47
CA LEU A 328 -5.79 -14.76 16.37
C LEU A 328 -7.23 -14.25 16.52
N ALA A 329 -7.41 -12.94 16.72
CA ALA A 329 -8.75 -12.34 16.85
C ALA A 329 -9.63 -12.50 15.59
N ARG A 330 -9.03 -12.82 14.44
CA ARG A 330 -9.70 -12.99 13.15
C ARG A 330 -9.67 -14.43 12.63
N ASP A 331 -9.22 -15.38 13.44
CA ASP A 331 -9.09 -16.79 13.07
C ASP A 331 -8.23 -17.03 11.80
N VAL A 332 -7.15 -16.27 11.65
CA VAL A 332 -6.21 -16.37 10.53
C VAL A 332 -4.95 -17.12 10.98
N SER A 333 -4.60 -18.19 10.29
CA SER A 333 -3.33 -18.91 10.49
C SER A 333 -2.14 -18.06 10.05
N LEU A 334 -1.36 -17.57 11.01
CA LEU A 334 -0.15 -16.80 10.75
C LEU A 334 1.07 -17.72 10.54
N LEU A 335 1.78 -17.55 9.44
CA LEU A 335 3.10 -18.12 9.21
C LEU A 335 4.14 -16.99 9.15
N CYS A 336 4.87 -16.83 10.25
CA CYS A 336 5.84 -15.76 10.45
C CYS A 336 7.05 -16.29 11.23
N PRO A 337 8.26 -16.30 10.64
CA PRO A 337 9.44 -16.80 11.34
C PRO A 337 9.82 -15.86 12.48
N PRO A 338 10.35 -16.41 13.59
CA PRO A 338 10.79 -15.61 14.72
C PRO A 338 11.93 -14.68 14.33
N ARG A 339 11.96 -13.48 14.90
CA ARG A 339 13.11 -12.58 14.77
C ARG A 339 14.34 -13.19 15.42
N PRO A 340 15.51 -13.19 14.75
CA PRO A 340 16.75 -13.54 15.42
C PRO A 340 16.98 -12.60 16.61
N SER A 341 17.11 -13.16 17.81
CA SER A 341 17.47 -12.36 18.99
C SER A 341 18.92 -11.89 18.86
N THR A 342 19.10 -10.59 18.66
CA THR A 342 20.42 -9.99 18.57
C THR A 342 21.03 -9.66 19.94
N THR A 343 20.18 -9.43 20.95
CA THR A 343 20.61 -8.86 22.24
C THR A 343 21.28 -9.88 23.15
N ASP A 344 20.73 -11.09 23.26
CA ASP A 344 21.28 -12.12 24.13
C ASP A 344 22.47 -12.86 23.44
N LYS A 345 22.39 -13.09 22.12
CA LYS A 345 23.52 -13.61 21.33
C LYS A 345 24.73 -12.67 21.38
N ALA A 346 24.52 -11.36 21.22
CA ALA A 346 25.60 -10.37 21.28
C ALA A 346 26.26 -10.30 22.68
N LYS A 347 25.55 -10.70 23.74
CA LYS A 347 26.06 -10.73 25.11
C LYS A 347 26.60 -12.11 25.52
N GLY A 348 26.46 -13.14 24.70
CA GLY A 348 26.84 -14.53 25.02
C GLY A 348 26.00 -15.11 26.15
N LEU A 349 24.77 -14.61 26.37
CA LEU A 349 23.90 -15.07 27.45
C LEU A 349 22.79 -15.99 26.93
N TYR A 350 22.30 -16.87 27.80
CA TYR A 350 21.17 -17.74 27.50
C TYR A 350 19.92 -16.92 27.14
N HIS A 351 19.35 -17.24 25.98
CA HIS A 351 18.10 -16.66 25.53
C HIS A 351 16.91 -17.21 26.33
N LYS A 352 15.84 -16.42 26.46
CA LYS A 352 14.59 -16.80 27.16
C LYS A 352 14.03 -18.15 26.67
N ASN A 353 14.14 -18.47 25.40
CA ASN A 353 13.61 -19.70 24.80
C ASN A 353 14.31 -20.99 25.29
N LEU A 354 15.45 -20.87 25.98
CA LEU A 354 16.11 -22.00 26.64
C LEU A 354 15.51 -22.32 28.01
N PHE A 355 14.56 -21.49 28.49
CA PHE A 355 13.86 -21.69 29.74
C PHE A 355 12.49 -22.28 29.44
N THR A 356 12.18 -23.46 30.01
CA THR A 356 10.92 -24.16 29.80
C THR A 356 9.90 -23.70 30.83
N TYR A 357 8.72 -23.29 30.36
CA TYR A 357 7.60 -22.93 31.23
C TYR A 357 6.73 -24.15 31.48
N ASP A 358 6.44 -24.38 32.75
CA ASP A 358 5.49 -25.37 33.23
C ASP A 358 4.21 -24.64 33.65
N ALA A 359 3.14 -24.85 32.89
CA ALA A 359 1.86 -24.18 33.09
C ALA A 359 1.07 -24.74 34.31
N GLU A 360 1.27 -26.04 34.65
CA GLU A 360 0.57 -26.67 35.78
C GLU A 360 1.09 -26.15 37.11
N GLN A 361 2.42 -25.92 37.21
CA GLN A 361 3.05 -25.43 38.41
C GLN A 361 3.30 -23.92 38.44
N ASP A 362 3.02 -23.24 37.34
CA ASP A 362 3.32 -21.80 37.11
C ASP A 362 4.77 -21.44 37.43
N VAL A 363 5.73 -22.17 36.86
CA VAL A 363 7.18 -21.98 37.05
C VAL A 363 7.95 -22.08 35.74
N TYR A 364 9.16 -21.54 35.75
CA TYR A 364 10.14 -21.79 34.70
C TYR A 364 11.25 -22.70 35.18
N TYR A 365 11.74 -23.60 34.32
CA TYR A 365 12.98 -24.35 34.51
C TYR A 365 14.08 -23.74 33.65
N CYS A 366 15.25 -23.47 34.23
CA CYS A 366 16.41 -22.96 33.51
C CYS A 366 17.21 -24.10 32.85
N PRO A 367 18.16 -23.82 31.94
CA PRO A 367 19.01 -24.83 31.32
C PRO A 367 19.84 -25.67 32.32
N ALA A 368 20.03 -25.19 33.56
CA ALA A 368 20.68 -25.93 34.62
C ALA A 368 19.69 -26.71 35.49
N GLY A 369 18.42 -26.86 35.07
CA GLY A 369 17.38 -27.57 35.81
C GLY A 369 16.83 -26.86 37.06
N GLN A 370 17.24 -25.62 37.33
CA GLN A 370 16.76 -24.87 38.49
C GLN A 370 15.38 -24.26 38.26
N ARG A 371 14.54 -24.27 39.31
CA ARG A 371 13.18 -23.74 39.27
C ARG A 371 13.18 -22.22 39.49
N LEU A 372 12.53 -21.46 38.61
CA LEU A 372 12.24 -20.05 38.81
C LEU A 372 10.78 -19.90 39.22
N GLN A 373 10.55 -19.29 40.35
CA GLN A 373 9.22 -19.07 40.90
C GLN A 373 8.71 -17.67 40.58
N LEU A 374 7.40 -17.49 40.53
CA LEU A 374 6.75 -16.19 40.36
C LEU A 374 7.11 -15.29 41.57
N ILE A 375 7.71 -14.14 41.27
CA ILE A 375 8.10 -13.14 42.29
C ILE A 375 7.26 -11.87 42.23
N SER A 376 6.68 -11.56 41.08
CA SER A 376 5.76 -10.42 40.93
C SER A 376 4.87 -10.57 39.72
N HIS A 377 3.64 -10.08 39.84
CA HIS A 377 2.69 -9.94 38.74
C HIS A 377 2.27 -8.47 38.64
N THR A 378 2.32 -7.91 37.45
CA THR A 378 1.89 -6.55 37.15
C THR A 378 0.70 -6.62 36.19
N ARG A 379 -0.45 -6.10 36.59
CA ARG A 379 -1.64 -6.01 35.73
C ARG A 379 -1.46 -4.93 34.64
N ALA A 380 -2.16 -5.08 33.53
CA ALA A 380 -2.20 -4.07 32.48
C ALA A 380 -2.76 -2.74 33.02
N SER A 381 -2.11 -1.63 32.68
CA SER A 381 -2.56 -0.27 33.01
C SER A 381 -2.14 0.70 31.89
N ALA A 382 -2.61 1.95 31.95
CA ALA A 382 -2.17 2.99 31.01
C ALA A 382 -0.64 3.21 30.97
N ARG A 383 0.09 2.78 32.03
CA ARG A 383 1.55 2.98 32.17
C ARG A 383 2.36 1.69 32.14
N SER A 384 1.75 0.53 32.28
CA SER A 384 2.44 -0.77 32.37
C SER A 384 1.71 -1.84 31.56
N ARG A 385 2.48 -2.65 30.84
CA ARG A 385 2.00 -3.87 30.20
C ARG A 385 1.85 -4.97 31.25
N GLU A 386 0.84 -5.81 31.11
CA GLU A 386 0.69 -7.01 31.92
C GLU A 386 1.92 -7.89 31.77
N GLN A 387 2.49 -8.31 32.91
CA GLN A 387 3.65 -9.21 32.96
C GLN A 387 3.77 -9.94 34.30
N SER A 388 4.24 -11.16 34.22
CA SER A 388 4.69 -11.96 35.38
C SER A 388 6.22 -12.05 35.36
N VAL A 389 6.86 -11.92 36.51
CA VAL A 389 8.32 -12.01 36.63
C VAL A 389 8.66 -13.24 37.49
N TYR A 390 9.50 -14.09 36.94
CA TYR A 390 10.00 -15.31 37.60
C TYR A 390 11.48 -15.16 37.90
N ALA A 391 11.91 -15.65 39.07
CA ALA A 391 13.31 -15.66 39.49
C ALA A 391 13.66 -16.93 40.25
N CYS A 392 14.92 -17.31 40.21
CA CYS A 392 15.48 -18.41 40.96
C CYS A 392 16.28 -17.88 42.15
N VAL A 393 16.11 -18.47 43.31
CA VAL A 393 16.84 -18.11 44.53
C VAL A 393 18.26 -18.69 44.59
N THR A 394 18.52 -19.78 43.88
CA THR A 394 19.80 -20.52 43.87
C THR A 394 20.77 -20.07 42.76
N CYS A 395 20.49 -18.96 42.10
CA CYS A 395 21.36 -18.45 41.00
C CYS A 395 22.74 -18.01 41.47
N ALA A 396 22.94 -17.75 42.76
CA ALA A 396 24.23 -17.28 43.28
C ALA A 396 25.35 -18.29 43.05
N ASP A 397 25.08 -19.57 43.35
CA ASP A 397 26.04 -20.68 43.30
C ASP A 397 25.95 -21.52 42.01
N CYS A 398 25.25 -21.03 41.02
CA CYS A 398 25.03 -21.78 39.77
C CYS A 398 26.29 -21.77 38.88
N PRO A 399 26.81 -22.95 38.48
CA PRO A 399 28.01 -23.05 37.63
C PRO A 399 27.84 -22.44 36.25
N GLN A 400 26.58 -22.35 35.75
CA GLN A 400 26.25 -21.76 34.45
C GLN A 400 25.89 -20.25 34.54
N ARG A 401 26.10 -19.62 35.71
CA ARG A 401 25.69 -18.22 35.96
C ARG A 401 26.30 -17.25 34.91
N ILE A 402 27.58 -17.41 34.59
CA ILE A 402 28.30 -16.51 33.67
C ILE A 402 27.67 -16.55 32.28
N ALA A 403 27.24 -17.72 31.80
CA ALA A 403 26.55 -17.86 30.51
C ALA A 403 25.06 -17.47 30.58
N CYS A 404 24.47 -17.37 31.79
CA CYS A 404 23.07 -17.12 31.98
C CYS A 404 22.73 -15.65 32.26
N THR A 405 23.47 -14.99 33.19
CA THR A 405 23.15 -13.63 33.63
C THR A 405 24.35 -12.89 34.19
N ARG A 406 24.42 -11.58 33.92
CA ARG A 406 25.36 -10.65 34.54
C ARG A 406 24.78 -9.95 35.77
N SER A 407 23.50 -10.21 36.08
CA SER A 407 22.83 -9.56 37.19
C SER A 407 23.26 -10.17 38.53
N VAL A 408 23.60 -9.32 39.51
CA VAL A 408 23.91 -9.73 40.88
C VAL A 408 22.72 -10.45 41.55
N ARG A 409 21.48 -10.04 41.19
CA ARG A 409 20.23 -10.62 41.71
C ARG A 409 19.79 -11.90 40.99
N GLY A 410 20.65 -12.53 40.16
CA GLY A 410 20.31 -13.72 39.35
C GLY A 410 19.49 -13.42 38.11
N ARG A 411 19.15 -14.49 37.37
CA ARG A 411 18.31 -14.42 36.18
C ARG A 411 16.86 -14.18 36.53
N ARG A 412 16.22 -13.23 35.82
CA ARG A 412 14.79 -12.98 35.87
C ARG A 412 14.20 -13.19 34.48
N ILE A 413 13.11 -13.93 34.40
CA ILE A 413 12.32 -14.16 33.20
C ILE A 413 11.02 -13.37 33.31
N ARG A 414 10.71 -12.58 32.32
CA ARG A 414 9.42 -11.90 32.18
C ARG A 414 8.55 -12.71 31.25
N ARG A 415 7.35 -13.06 31.71
CA ARG A 415 6.32 -13.70 30.90
C ARG A 415 5.21 -12.71 30.62
N TYR A 416 4.77 -12.68 29.39
CA TYR A 416 3.67 -11.87 28.90
C TYR A 416 2.51 -12.78 28.48
N PRO A 417 1.25 -12.32 28.50
CA PRO A 417 0.10 -13.13 28.06
C PRO A 417 0.30 -13.75 26.67
N GLU A 418 0.98 -13.04 25.77
CA GLU A 418 1.21 -13.47 24.39
C GLU A 418 2.36 -14.47 24.21
N ASP A 419 3.10 -14.80 25.26
CA ASP A 419 4.25 -15.70 25.15
C ASP A 419 3.86 -17.11 24.68
N GLU A 420 2.67 -17.60 25.02
CA GLU A 420 2.17 -18.90 24.54
C GLU A 420 1.93 -18.90 23.04
N ALA A 421 1.23 -17.90 22.55
CA ALA A 421 0.97 -17.76 21.11
C ALA A 421 2.28 -17.59 20.32
N ARG A 422 3.26 -16.88 20.89
CA ARG A 422 4.60 -16.76 20.31
C ARG A 422 5.35 -18.08 20.24
N LEU A 423 5.31 -18.86 21.31
CA LEU A 423 5.94 -20.18 21.36
C LEU A 423 5.27 -21.15 20.39
N ALA A 424 3.93 -21.16 20.37
CA ALA A 424 3.16 -21.96 19.40
C ALA A 424 3.53 -21.61 17.95
N LEU A 425 3.58 -20.32 17.61
CA LEU A 425 3.99 -19.88 16.28
C LEU A 425 5.44 -20.29 15.93
N GLN A 426 6.36 -20.21 16.91
CA GLN A 426 7.73 -20.68 16.71
C GLN A 426 7.78 -22.19 16.42
N GLN A 427 7.00 -22.99 17.15
CA GLN A 427 6.90 -24.44 16.93
C GLN A 427 6.28 -24.75 15.55
N ILE A 428 5.19 -24.08 15.18
CA ILE A 428 4.57 -24.21 13.86
C ILE A 428 5.63 -23.95 12.76
N MET A 429 6.43 -22.90 12.90
CA MET A 429 7.46 -22.55 11.92
C MET A 429 8.64 -23.52 11.86
N THR A 430 8.78 -24.48 12.80
CA THR A 430 9.74 -25.59 12.68
C THR A 430 9.22 -26.74 11.83
N HIS A 431 7.89 -26.84 11.65
CA HIS A 431 7.27 -27.91 10.89
C HIS A 431 7.56 -27.79 9.39
N PRO A 432 8.00 -28.87 8.70
CA PRO A 432 8.36 -28.83 7.28
C PRO A 432 7.22 -28.34 6.36
N GLY A 433 5.96 -28.71 6.67
CA GLY A 433 4.78 -28.27 5.93
C GLY A 433 4.58 -26.74 6.00
N ALA A 434 4.68 -26.15 7.19
CA ALA A 434 4.59 -24.71 7.37
C ALA A 434 5.71 -23.97 6.62
N GLN A 435 6.92 -24.50 6.65
CA GLN A 435 8.05 -23.95 5.91
C GLN A 435 7.85 -24.04 4.39
N ALA A 436 7.24 -25.12 3.88
CA ALA A 436 6.94 -25.30 2.46
C ALA A 436 5.95 -24.23 1.98
N VAL A 437 4.87 -23.99 2.72
CA VAL A 437 3.91 -22.92 2.44
C VAL A 437 4.59 -21.55 2.54
N PHE A 438 5.33 -21.29 3.61
CA PHE A 438 6.00 -20.00 3.83
C PHE A 438 7.00 -19.63 2.73
N ARG A 439 7.68 -20.59 2.09
CA ARG A 439 8.62 -20.34 0.97
C ARG A 439 7.97 -19.62 -0.20
N GLN A 440 6.65 -19.76 -0.39
CA GLN A 440 5.91 -19.12 -1.47
C GLN A 440 5.81 -17.59 -1.28
N ARG A 441 5.92 -17.09 -0.03
CA ARG A 441 5.75 -15.67 0.31
C ARG A 441 6.52 -14.74 -0.62
N LYS A 442 7.82 -15.00 -0.81
CA LYS A 442 8.68 -14.12 -1.61
C LYS A 442 8.18 -13.99 -3.05
N ALA A 443 7.77 -15.10 -3.66
CA ALA A 443 7.27 -15.12 -5.02
C ALA A 443 5.92 -14.39 -5.16
N MET A 444 5.12 -14.33 -4.08
CA MET A 444 3.83 -13.67 -4.06
C MET A 444 3.95 -12.15 -3.94
N VAL A 445 4.78 -11.63 -3.03
CA VAL A 445 4.74 -10.21 -2.65
C VAL A 445 5.95 -9.38 -3.11
N GLU A 446 7.18 -9.94 -3.19
CA GLU A 446 8.35 -9.16 -3.62
C GLU A 446 8.23 -8.59 -5.05
N PRO A 447 7.69 -9.34 -6.06
CA PRO A 447 7.48 -8.81 -7.40
C PRO A 447 6.47 -7.66 -7.46
N VAL A 448 5.52 -7.59 -6.51
CA VAL A 448 4.56 -6.49 -6.40
C VAL A 448 5.30 -5.17 -6.20
N PHE A 449 6.14 -5.08 -5.17
CA PHE A 449 6.90 -3.85 -4.90
C PHE A 449 7.94 -3.53 -5.97
N SER A 450 8.49 -4.56 -6.62
CA SER A 450 9.38 -4.36 -7.78
C SER A 450 8.63 -3.66 -8.92
N ALA A 451 7.43 -4.12 -9.26
CA ALA A 451 6.61 -3.52 -10.32
C ALA A 451 6.15 -2.10 -9.95
N LEU A 452 5.66 -1.88 -8.71
CA LEU A 452 5.28 -0.55 -8.25
C LEU A 452 6.43 0.46 -8.36
N ARG A 453 7.66 0.06 -8.07
CA ARG A 453 8.83 0.94 -8.13
C ARG A 453 9.39 1.12 -9.54
N GLN A 454 9.52 0.02 -10.30
CA GLN A 454 10.23 0.03 -11.58
C GLN A 454 9.30 0.34 -12.75
N GLN A 455 8.10 -0.26 -12.78
CA GLN A 455 7.16 -0.06 -13.88
C GLN A 455 6.30 1.19 -13.68
N GLN A 456 5.81 1.42 -12.46
CA GLN A 456 4.95 2.56 -12.17
C GLN A 456 5.71 3.78 -11.61
N GLY A 457 7.02 3.67 -11.37
CA GLY A 457 7.86 4.78 -10.92
C GLY A 457 7.59 5.25 -9.48
N LEU A 458 6.96 4.43 -8.62
CA LEU A 458 6.63 4.80 -7.24
C LEU A 458 7.86 4.68 -6.32
N SER A 459 8.83 5.56 -6.50
CA SER A 459 10.01 5.68 -5.62
C SER A 459 9.87 6.79 -4.58
N ARG A 460 9.02 7.78 -4.89
CA ARG A 460 8.70 8.92 -4.05
C ARG A 460 7.24 9.33 -4.30
N PHE A 461 6.50 9.63 -3.23
CA PHE A 461 5.16 10.18 -3.35
C PHE A 461 5.17 11.60 -3.92
N ARG A 462 4.14 11.94 -4.66
CA ARG A 462 3.93 13.28 -5.25
C ARG A 462 2.91 14.08 -4.45
N ARG A 463 1.97 13.39 -3.79
CA ARG A 463 0.96 14.00 -2.94
C ARG A 463 1.49 14.16 -1.53
N ARG A 464 1.05 15.22 -0.86
CA ARG A 464 1.47 15.57 0.50
C ARG A 464 0.43 15.16 1.52
N GLY A 465 0.91 14.87 2.74
CA GLY A 465 0.11 14.45 3.88
C GLY A 465 -0.37 13.01 3.77
N LEU A 466 -0.67 12.39 4.90
CA LEU A 466 -1.02 10.97 4.97
C LEU A 466 -2.25 10.63 4.11
N ALA A 467 -3.28 11.47 4.10
CA ALA A 467 -4.47 11.26 3.27
C ALA A 467 -4.13 11.29 1.76
N GLY A 468 -3.30 12.25 1.32
CA GLY A 468 -2.83 12.34 -0.05
C GLY A 468 -2.00 11.13 -0.47
N VAL A 469 -1.14 10.64 0.42
CA VAL A 469 -0.30 9.47 0.21
C VAL A 469 -1.12 8.18 0.14
N LYS A 470 -2.11 8.01 1.02
CA LYS A 470 -3.04 6.86 0.98
C LYS A 470 -3.77 6.79 -0.37
N ARG A 471 -4.27 7.93 -0.88
CA ARG A 471 -4.91 8.02 -2.21
C ARG A 471 -3.97 7.66 -3.35
N GLU A 472 -2.77 8.23 -3.34
CA GLU A 472 -1.78 7.95 -4.37
C GLU A 472 -1.40 6.47 -4.38
N PHE A 473 -1.21 5.87 -3.21
CA PHE A 473 -0.92 4.45 -3.11
C PHE A 473 -2.07 3.57 -3.59
N ALA A 474 -3.33 3.91 -3.26
CA ALA A 474 -4.52 3.21 -3.75
C ALA A 474 -4.59 3.22 -5.29
N LEU A 475 -4.34 4.38 -5.93
CA LEU A 475 -4.30 4.47 -7.40
C LEU A 475 -3.20 3.59 -8.01
N HIS A 476 -2.02 3.54 -7.38
CA HIS A 476 -0.94 2.65 -7.81
C HIS A 476 -1.29 1.17 -7.64
N ALA A 477 -1.95 0.79 -6.53
CA ALA A 477 -2.41 -0.57 -6.29
C ALA A 477 -3.48 -1.00 -7.32
N LEU A 478 -4.45 -0.12 -7.63
CA LEU A 478 -5.46 -0.33 -8.67
C LEU A 478 -4.82 -0.53 -10.05
N ALA A 479 -3.93 0.38 -10.46
CA ALA A 479 -3.23 0.29 -11.73
C ALA A 479 -2.37 -0.99 -11.83
N TYR A 480 -1.77 -1.41 -10.71
CA TYR A 480 -1.05 -2.66 -10.63
C TYR A 480 -1.99 -3.87 -10.85
N ASN A 481 -3.15 -3.89 -10.19
CA ASN A 481 -4.13 -4.97 -10.35
C ASN A 481 -4.66 -5.06 -11.80
N LEU A 482 -4.89 -3.93 -12.47
CA LEU A 482 -5.22 -3.90 -13.90
C LEU A 482 -4.09 -4.50 -14.76
N ALA A 483 -2.84 -4.12 -14.51
CA ALA A 483 -1.70 -4.69 -15.22
C ALA A 483 -1.56 -6.20 -14.99
N ARG A 484 -1.85 -6.68 -13.77
CA ARG A 484 -1.88 -8.12 -13.46
C ARG A 484 -3.00 -8.84 -14.18
N ALA A 485 -4.21 -8.27 -14.23
CA ALA A 485 -5.33 -8.84 -14.98
C ALA A 485 -5.01 -8.96 -16.47
N VAL A 486 -4.40 -7.94 -17.07
CA VAL A 486 -3.90 -7.99 -18.46
C VAL A 486 -2.90 -9.13 -18.64
N ALA A 487 -1.89 -9.22 -17.78
CA ALA A 487 -0.86 -10.26 -17.88
C ALA A 487 -1.45 -11.67 -17.73
N LEU A 488 -2.37 -11.88 -16.80
CA LEU A 488 -3.03 -13.17 -16.57
C LEU A 488 -3.96 -13.54 -17.73
N SER A 489 -4.68 -12.59 -18.30
CA SER A 489 -5.55 -12.82 -19.48
C SER A 489 -4.75 -13.25 -20.71
N LEU A 490 -3.56 -12.70 -20.89
CA LEU A 490 -2.65 -13.11 -21.96
C LEU A 490 -2.06 -14.50 -21.72
N TYR A 491 -1.68 -14.79 -20.48
CA TYR A 491 -1.17 -16.09 -20.07
C TYR A 491 -2.19 -17.21 -20.30
N HIS A 492 -3.44 -17.04 -19.85
CA HIS A 492 -4.49 -18.03 -20.05
C HIS A 492 -4.74 -18.31 -21.55
N ARG A 493 -4.79 -17.27 -22.39
CA ARG A 493 -4.97 -17.45 -23.84
C ARG A 493 -3.81 -18.16 -24.54
N LEU A 494 -2.57 -17.93 -24.08
CA LEU A 494 -1.39 -18.66 -24.58
C LEU A 494 -1.47 -20.14 -24.24
N TRP A 495 -1.83 -20.45 -23.00
CA TRP A 495 -2.03 -21.83 -22.56
C TRP A 495 -3.21 -22.51 -23.29
N ASP A 496 -4.34 -21.83 -23.45
CA ASP A 496 -5.49 -22.34 -24.22
C ASP A 496 -5.13 -22.63 -25.68
N ARG A 497 -4.26 -21.84 -26.28
CA ARG A 497 -3.76 -22.10 -27.64
C ARG A 497 -2.84 -23.34 -27.65
N LEU A 498 -1.90 -23.40 -26.73
CA LEU A 498 -0.97 -24.53 -26.60
C LEU A 498 -1.74 -25.84 -26.38
N TRP A 499 -2.69 -25.85 -25.46
CA TRP A 499 -3.50 -27.02 -25.15
C TRP A 499 -4.41 -27.44 -26.31
N ARG A 500 -4.98 -26.48 -27.03
CA ARG A 500 -5.72 -26.78 -28.27
C ARG A 500 -4.83 -27.39 -29.35
N CYS A 501 -3.60 -26.90 -29.49
CA CYS A 501 -2.63 -27.51 -30.39
C CYS A 501 -2.27 -28.94 -29.97
N LEU A 502 -2.31 -29.24 -28.67
CA LEU A 502 -2.04 -30.57 -28.11
C LEU A 502 -3.29 -31.45 -28.02
N GLY A 503 -4.47 -30.98 -28.49
CA GLY A 503 -5.74 -31.71 -28.43
C GLY A 503 -6.32 -31.83 -27.01
N LEU A 504 -5.86 -31.03 -26.05
CA LEU A 504 -6.25 -31.07 -24.65
C LEU A 504 -7.01 -29.80 -24.24
N SER A 505 -7.96 -29.93 -23.28
CA SER A 505 -8.62 -28.78 -22.68
C SER A 505 -7.85 -28.27 -21.45
N TYR A 506 -7.45 -27.01 -21.45
CA TYR A 506 -6.76 -26.36 -20.32
C TYR A 506 -7.55 -26.40 -19.01
N LEU A 507 -8.89 -26.22 -19.08
CA LEU A 507 -9.75 -26.25 -17.90
C LEU A 507 -9.77 -27.63 -17.23
N ALA A 508 -9.88 -28.70 -18.02
CA ALA A 508 -9.85 -30.07 -17.50
C ALA A 508 -8.51 -30.41 -16.83
N THR A 509 -7.41 -29.89 -17.37
CA THR A 509 -6.07 -30.13 -16.81
C THR A 509 -5.83 -29.32 -15.53
N LYS A 510 -6.38 -28.12 -15.42
CA LYS A 510 -6.31 -27.30 -14.19
C LYS A 510 -7.05 -27.98 -13.03
N GLU A 511 -8.21 -28.57 -13.31
CA GLU A 511 -8.97 -29.34 -12.32
C GLU A 511 -8.22 -30.62 -11.90
N MET A 512 -7.61 -31.33 -12.84
CA MET A 512 -6.77 -32.50 -12.54
C MET A 512 -5.54 -32.14 -11.71
N ILE A 513 -4.85 -31.04 -12.02
CA ILE A 513 -3.68 -30.57 -11.24
C ILE A 513 -4.13 -30.09 -9.85
N ALA A 514 -5.29 -29.45 -9.72
CA ALA A 514 -5.84 -29.06 -8.43
C ALA A 514 -6.22 -30.29 -7.59
N ALA A 515 -6.84 -31.31 -8.22
CA ALA A 515 -7.20 -32.57 -7.55
C ALA A 515 -5.98 -33.41 -7.15
N ALA A 516 -4.88 -33.35 -7.90
CA ALA A 516 -3.63 -34.06 -7.56
C ALA A 516 -2.80 -33.37 -6.46
N ARG A 517 -3.18 -32.17 -6.01
CA ARG A 517 -2.53 -31.42 -4.92
C ARG A 517 -3.27 -31.52 -3.58
N VAL A 518 -4.40 -32.26 -3.53
CA VAL A 518 -5.12 -32.66 -2.33
C VAL A 518 -4.63 -34.05 -1.90
#